data_3ca56c6d7def624a3afa0067b92b2254
#
_entry.id   3ca56c6d7def624a3afa0067b92b2254
#
_cell.length_a   1.000
_cell.length_b   1.000
_cell.length_c   1.000
_cell.angle_alpha   90.00
_cell.angle_beta   90.00
_cell.angle_gamma   90.00
#
_symmetry.space_group_name_H-M   'P 1'
#
loop_
_entity.id
_entity.type
_entity.pdbx_description
1 polymer ?
#
loop_
_entity_poly.entity_id
_entity_poly.type
_entity_poly.pdbx_seq_one_letter_code
_entity_poly.pdbx_strand_id
1 'polypeptide(L)'
;MINVGVLGATGAVGQRFVELLADHPWFNLSTLAASERSAGQPYGKIVNWRLDTPFPEKIAKIKVTATSPKAMKGVDLVFSALPADIATGVENEFADAGIAVCSNASSHRMESAIPLVVPEVNPEHLGLIDVQRDSGRDGFIVTNPNCSTIVMVTALAPLRRFKFSDVKVATMQAISGAGFAGVAAMAISDNVIPYIGQEEEKMETETLKIMGTLKGNKVANAAFHVSASCHRVPVIDGHTMAIWIDIKEPVERIKGAFRDFKPPIKGLPTQPKESLHFFEEEKDRPQPRLDRMRGNGMTVSVGRLREGVRFVAMGHNTIRGAAGASVLNAELITKKKYL
;
A
#
# COMPACT_ATOMS: atom_id res chain seq x y z
N MET A 1 2.36 10.60 -22.04
CA MET A 1 2.35 10.67 -20.57
C MET A 1 0.91 10.47 -20.14
N ILE A 2 0.63 9.61 -19.21
CA ILE A 2 -0.72 9.27 -18.73
C ILE A 2 -1.20 10.37 -17.78
N ASN A 3 -2.39 10.92 -18.02
CA ASN A 3 -2.98 11.92 -17.14
C ASN A 3 -3.60 11.25 -15.92
N VAL A 4 -3.18 11.67 -14.74
CA VAL A 4 -3.68 11.09 -13.49
C VAL A 4 -4.32 12.13 -12.59
N GLY A 5 -5.28 11.64 -11.80
CA GLY A 5 -5.94 12.42 -10.78
C GLY A 5 -5.78 11.84 -9.38
N VAL A 6 -5.95 12.66 -8.35
CA VAL A 6 -5.96 12.23 -6.95
C VAL A 6 -7.28 12.58 -6.31
N LEU A 7 -8.01 11.57 -5.81
CA LEU A 7 -9.22 11.71 -5.02
C LEU A 7 -8.85 11.79 -3.54
N GLY A 8 -9.38 12.77 -2.82
CA GLY A 8 -9.03 13.04 -1.43
C GLY A 8 -7.65 13.70 -1.26
N ALA A 9 -7.25 14.55 -2.22
CA ALA A 9 -5.91 15.14 -2.33
C ALA A 9 -5.42 15.93 -1.09
N THR A 10 -6.30 16.42 -0.24
CA THR A 10 -5.96 17.19 0.97
C THR A 10 -5.68 16.31 2.20
N GLY A 11 -6.02 15.02 2.14
CA GLY A 11 -5.80 14.05 3.21
C GLY A 11 -4.32 13.61 3.35
N ALA A 12 -3.99 12.87 4.39
CA ALA A 12 -2.62 12.40 4.65
C ALA A 12 -2.04 11.59 3.48
N VAL A 13 -2.78 10.58 3.01
CA VAL A 13 -2.37 9.76 1.87
C VAL A 13 -2.46 10.54 0.55
N GLY A 14 -3.46 11.42 0.41
CA GLY A 14 -3.61 12.31 -0.75
C GLY A 14 -2.39 13.21 -0.96
N GLN A 15 -1.86 13.80 0.11
CA GLN A 15 -0.63 14.62 0.03
C GLN A 15 0.60 13.77 -0.36
N ARG A 16 0.71 12.53 0.12
CA ARG A 16 1.77 11.61 -0.33
C ARG A 16 1.64 11.28 -1.82
N PHE A 17 0.44 11.12 -2.35
CA PHE A 17 0.25 11.00 -3.81
C PHE A 17 0.72 12.23 -4.55
N VAL A 18 0.33 13.43 -4.09
CA VAL A 18 0.75 14.70 -4.72
C VAL A 18 2.27 14.83 -4.72
N GLU A 19 2.93 14.51 -3.62
CA GLU A 19 4.39 14.48 -3.51
C GLU A 19 5.04 13.55 -4.54
N LEU A 20 4.59 12.28 -4.58
CA LEU A 20 5.18 11.25 -5.43
C LEU A 20 4.91 11.47 -6.93
N LEU A 21 3.78 12.08 -7.27
CA LEU A 21 3.36 12.29 -8.64
C LEU A 21 3.84 13.63 -9.21
N ALA A 22 4.27 14.55 -8.37
CA ALA A 22 4.66 15.90 -8.80
C ALA A 22 5.72 15.86 -9.91
N ASP A 23 6.73 15.01 -9.84
CA ASP A 23 7.82 14.85 -10.82
C ASP A 23 7.90 13.43 -11.39
N HIS A 24 6.76 12.74 -11.49
CA HIS A 24 6.75 11.35 -11.91
C HIS A 24 7.03 11.23 -13.43
N PRO A 25 7.94 10.33 -13.86
CA PRO A 25 8.36 10.28 -15.26
C PRO A 25 7.31 9.76 -16.24
N TRP A 26 6.32 8.98 -15.76
CA TRP A 26 5.28 8.38 -16.61
C TRP A 26 3.91 9.04 -16.45
N PHE A 27 3.64 9.66 -15.30
CA PHE A 27 2.35 10.22 -14.96
C PHE A 27 2.37 11.75 -14.92
N ASN A 28 1.35 12.36 -15.50
CA ASN A 28 1.10 13.79 -15.41
C ASN A 28 -0.01 14.02 -14.41
N LEU A 29 0.30 14.56 -13.24
CA LEU A 29 -0.70 14.94 -12.23
C LEU A 29 -1.50 16.15 -12.73
N SER A 30 -2.62 15.90 -13.38
CA SER A 30 -3.43 16.91 -14.04
C SER A 30 -4.59 17.43 -13.19
N THR A 31 -5.12 16.62 -12.28
CA THR A 31 -6.36 16.93 -11.55
C THR A 31 -6.28 16.47 -10.10
N LEU A 32 -6.78 17.34 -9.22
CA LEU A 32 -6.91 17.05 -7.78
C LEU A 32 -8.37 17.23 -7.37
N ALA A 33 -8.92 16.25 -6.67
CA ALA A 33 -10.27 16.30 -6.12
C ALA A 33 -10.24 16.23 -4.60
N ALA A 34 -11.11 17.03 -3.98
CA ALA A 34 -11.34 17.04 -2.54
C ALA A 34 -12.82 17.32 -2.25
N SER A 35 -13.16 17.65 -0.99
CA SER A 35 -14.53 17.96 -0.62
C SER A 35 -15.11 19.11 -1.43
N GLU A 36 -16.42 19.16 -1.59
CA GLU A 36 -17.14 20.23 -2.31
C GLU A 36 -16.77 21.64 -1.82
N ARG A 37 -16.49 21.79 -0.52
CA ARG A 37 -16.06 23.08 0.08
C ARG A 37 -14.76 23.61 -0.52
N SER A 38 -13.94 22.74 -1.08
CA SER A 38 -12.63 23.05 -1.65
C SER A 38 -12.66 23.23 -3.17
N ALA A 39 -13.76 22.84 -3.83
CA ALA A 39 -13.88 22.88 -5.27
C ALA A 39 -13.75 24.31 -5.83
N GLY A 40 -13.03 24.45 -6.96
CA GLY A 40 -12.77 25.72 -7.64
C GLY A 40 -11.58 26.52 -7.09
N GLN A 41 -11.05 26.17 -5.93
CA GLN A 41 -9.92 26.87 -5.31
C GLN A 41 -8.56 26.27 -5.74
N PRO A 42 -7.49 27.07 -5.83
CA PRO A 42 -6.14 26.58 -6.04
C PRO A 42 -5.69 25.68 -4.89
N TYR A 43 -5.08 24.55 -5.20
CA TYR A 43 -4.65 23.55 -4.21
C TYR A 43 -3.74 24.14 -3.13
N GLY A 44 -2.76 24.97 -3.52
CA GLY A 44 -1.85 25.61 -2.56
C GLY A 44 -2.52 26.58 -1.57
N LYS A 45 -3.76 27.02 -1.85
CA LYS A 45 -4.51 27.88 -0.90
C LYS A 45 -5.31 27.09 0.13
N ILE A 46 -5.65 25.83 -0.18
CA ILE A 46 -6.56 25.03 0.66
C ILE A 46 -5.85 23.89 1.40
N VAL A 47 -4.71 23.44 0.87
CA VAL A 47 -3.97 22.35 1.51
C VAL A 47 -3.22 22.86 2.75
N ASN A 48 -3.38 22.16 3.85
CA ASN A 48 -2.47 22.28 4.98
C ASN A 48 -1.40 21.21 4.81
N TRP A 49 -0.29 21.58 4.16
CA TRP A 49 0.81 20.64 3.88
C TRP A 49 1.48 20.20 5.17
N ARG A 50 1.52 18.90 5.42
CA ARG A 50 2.00 18.33 6.69
C ARG A 50 3.09 17.26 6.51
N LEU A 51 3.60 17.12 5.29
CA LEU A 51 4.72 16.22 5.03
C LEU A 51 6.04 16.93 5.39
N ASP A 52 7.03 16.15 5.80
CA ASP A 52 8.38 16.64 6.13
C ASP A 52 9.16 17.17 4.90
N THR A 53 8.61 16.95 3.71
CA THR A 53 9.18 17.41 2.44
C THR A 53 8.60 18.76 2.02
N PRO A 54 9.35 19.57 1.24
CA PRO A 54 8.84 20.83 0.72
C PRO A 54 7.58 20.63 -0.13
N PHE A 55 6.66 21.58 -0.02
CA PHE A 55 5.46 21.62 -0.87
C PHE A 55 5.86 21.77 -2.36
N PRO A 56 5.31 20.94 -3.29
CA PRO A 56 5.64 21.05 -4.71
C PRO A 56 4.93 22.25 -5.37
N GLU A 57 5.60 23.37 -5.46
CA GLU A 57 5.04 24.67 -5.90
C GLU A 57 4.34 24.62 -7.27
N LYS A 58 4.78 23.77 -8.19
CA LYS A 58 4.15 23.61 -9.50
C LYS A 58 2.71 23.09 -9.41
N ILE A 59 2.35 22.40 -8.33
CA ILE A 59 1.02 21.86 -8.08
C ILE A 59 0.08 22.92 -7.45
N ALA A 60 0.65 23.98 -6.86
CA ALA A 60 -0.08 25.01 -6.11
C ALA A 60 -1.25 25.62 -6.87
N LYS A 61 -1.09 25.81 -8.21
CA LYS A 61 -2.06 26.47 -9.07
C LYS A 61 -3.16 25.55 -9.61
N ILE A 62 -3.05 24.23 -9.44
CA ILE A 62 -4.08 23.29 -9.88
C ILE A 62 -5.37 23.62 -9.09
N LYS A 63 -6.45 23.88 -9.80
CA LYS A 63 -7.77 24.07 -9.18
C LYS A 63 -8.32 22.72 -8.77
N VAL A 64 -8.71 22.60 -7.51
CA VAL A 64 -9.35 21.41 -6.99
C VAL A 64 -10.76 21.29 -7.57
N THR A 65 -11.14 20.09 -7.97
CA THR A 65 -12.45 19.77 -8.54
C THR A 65 -13.33 18.99 -7.55
N ALA A 66 -14.61 18.87 -7.88
CA ALA A 66 -15.49 17.92 -7.23
C ALA A 66 -15.03 16.46 -7.54
N THR A 67 -15.32 15.56 -6.63
CA THR A 67 -14.96 14.13 -6.75
C THR A 67 -15.99 13.40 -7.64
N SER A 68 -15.92 13.63 -8.95
CA SER A 68 -16.79 12.96 -9.92
C SER A 68 -16.10 12.81 -11.28
N PRO A 69 -16.41 11.78 -12.09
CA PRO A 69 -15.84 11.59 -13.44
C PRO A 69 -16.10 12.80 -14.36
N LYS A 70 -17.28 13.42 -14.25
CA LYS A 70 -17.65 14.60 -15.06
C LYS A 70 -16.75 15.80 -14.80
N ALA A 71 -16.29 15.98 -13.56
CA ALA A 71 -15.39 17.06 -13.16
C ALA A 71 -13.91 16.79 -13.50
N MET A 72 -13.55 15.54 -13.76
CA MET A 72 -12.16 15.08 -13.99
C MET A 72 -11.96 14.59 -15.43
N LYS A 73 -12.41 15.40 -16.41
CA LYS A 73 -12.30 15.06 -17.84
C LYS A 73 -10.84 14.92 -18.30
N GLY A 74 -10.57 13.92 -19.12
CA GLY A 74 -9.24 13.68 -19.71
C GLY A 74 -8.23 13.04 -18.73
N VAL A 75 -8.71 12.49 -17.63
CA VAL A 75 -7.92 11.68 -16.70
C VAL A 75 -8.05 10.21 -17.09
N ASP A 76 -6.92 9.53 -17.24
CA ASP A 76 -6.85 8.10 -17.61
C ASP A 76 -6.94 7.19 -16.39
N LEU A 77 -6.39 7.66 -15.25
CA LEU A 77 -6.32 6.92 -14.00
C LEU A 77 -6.48 7.85 -12.80
N VAL A 78 -7.17 7.39 -11.76
CA VAL A 78 -7.25 8.09 -10.46
C VAL A 78 -6.62 7.26 -9.35
N PHE A 79 -5.90 7.95 -8.47
CA PHE A 79 -5.45 7.44 -7.19
C PHE A 79 -6.47 7.81 -6.11
N SER A 80 -7.10 6.83 -5.50
CA SER A 80 -8.12 7.07 -4.47
C SER A 80 -7.54 6.98 -3.07
N ALA A 81 -7.65 8.09 -2.33
CA ALA A 81 -7.36 8.22 -0.91
C ALA A 81 -8.64 8.59 -0.13
N LEU A 82 -9.77 8.10 -0.57
CA LEU A 82 -11.07 8.35 0.03
C LEU A 82 -11.29 7.48 1.28
N PRO A 83 -12.06 7.93 2.26
CA PRO A 83 -12.58 7.08 3.32
C PRO A 83 -13.44 5.95 2.76
N ALA A 84 -13.40 4.78 3.42
CA ALA A 84 -14.02 3.56 2.90
C ALA A 84 -15.55 3.65 2.71
N ASP A 85 -16.22 4.45 3.55
CA ASP A 85 -17.67 4.66 3.51
C ASP A 85 -18.17 5.32 2.22
N ILE A 86 -17.35 6.21 1.63
CA ILE A 86 -17.70 6.89 0.36
C ILE A 86 -16.95 6.28 -0.85
N ALA A 87 -15.85 5.58 -0.62
CA ALA A 87 -15.00 5.06 -1.68
C ALA A 87 -15.76 4.10 -2.60
N THR A 88 -16.57 3.20 -2.05
CA THR A 88 -17.31 2.18 -2.82
C THR A 88 -18.12 2.79 -3.96
N GLY A 89 -18.94 3.78 -3.68
CA GLY A 89 -19.79 4.43 -4.68
C GLY A 89 -18.97 5.21 -5.70
N VAL A 90 -18.08 6.07 -5.21
CA VAL A 90 -17.27 6.95 -6.06
C VAL A 90 -16.33 6.15 -6.97
N GLU A 91 -15.61 5.16 -6.45
CA GLU A 91 -14.67 4.36 -7.23
C GLU A 91 -15.36 3.55 -8.33
N ASN A 92 -16.57 3.04 -8.06
CA ASN A 92 -17.40 2.41 -9.08
C ASN A 92 -17.81 3.41 -10.17
N GLU A 93 -18.26 4.61 -9.83
CA GLU A 93 -18.61 5.65 -10.82
C GLU A 93 -17.44 5.98 -11.75
N PHE A 94 -16.21 6.06 -11.23
CA PHE A 94 -15.03 6.27 -12.07
C PHE A 94 -14.73 5.10 -12.98
N ALA A 95 -14.80 3.88 -12.48
CA ALA A 95 -14.54 2.67 -13.27
C ALA A 95 -15.62 2.48 -14.35
N ASP A 96 -16.88 2.77 -14.05
CA ASP A 96 -17.99 2.68 -15.02
C ASP A 96 -17.90 3.79 -16.09
N ALA A 97 -17.23 4.92 -15.77
CA ALA A 97 -16.93 5.99 -16.73
C ALA A 97 -15.67 5.72 -17.59
N GLY A 98 -15.08 4.53 -17.51
CA GLY A 98 -13.90 4.16 -18.29
C GLY A 98 -12.56 4.60 -17.68
N ILE A 99 -12.54 5.09 -16.45
CA ILE A 99 -11.33 5.56 -15.78
C ILE A 99 -10.79 4.47 -14.87
N ALA A 100 -9.50 4.18 -14.98
CA ALA A 100 -8.85 3.23 -14.07
C ALA A 100 -8.74 3.81 -12.65
N VAL A 101 -8.91 2.97 -11.63
CA VAL A 101 -8.85 3.36 -10.22
C VAL A 101 -7.79 2.54 -9.49
N CYS A 102 -6.80 3.21 -8.91
CA CYS A 102 -5.87 2.63 -7.92
C CYS A 102 -6.34 3.05 -6.52
N SER A 103 -6.98 2.13 -5.81
CA SER A 103 -7.64 2.39 -4.52
C SER A 103 -6.76 2.04 -3.32
N ASN A 104 -6.71 2.93 -2.33
CA ASN A 104 -6.18 2.64 -0.99
C ASN A 104 -7.29 2.33 0.04
N ALA A 105 -8.56 2.54 -0.33
CA ALA A 105 -9.67 2.20 0.55
C ALA A 105 -9.78 0.68 0.77
N SER A 106 -10.39 0.29 1.88
CA SER A 106 -10.60 -1.14 2.17
C SER A 106 -11.82 -1.73 1.47
N SER A 107 -12.68 -0.91 0.88
CA SER A 107 -14.00 -1.26 0.38
C SER A 107 -14.01 -2.43 -0.59
N HIS A 108 -13.13 -2.42 -1.58
CA HIS A 108 -13.12 -3.40 -2.67
C HIS A 108 -12.09 -4.53 -2.51
N ARG A 109 -11.25 -4.51 -1.45
CA ARG A 109 -10.10 -5.41 -1.33
C ARG A 109 -10.45 -6.89 -1.38
N MET A 110 -11.59 -7.28 -0.78
CA MET A 110 -11.99 -8.68 -0.68
C MET A 110 -12.99 -9.11 -1.77
N GLU A 111 -13.38 -8.23 -2.69
CA GLU A 111 -14.21 -8.58 -3.83
C GLU A 111 -13.47 -9.53 -4.78
N SER A 112 -14.17 -10.56 -5.28
CA SER A 112 -13.56 -11.65 -6.04
C SER A 112 -12.97 -11.22 -7.39
N ALA A 113 -13.63 -10.27 -8.08
CA ALA A 113 -13.21 -9.75 -9.38
C ALA A 113 -12.20 -8.59 -9.29
N ILE A 114 -11.93 -8.07 -8.07
CA ILE A 114 -11.04 -6.93 -7.90
C ILE A 114 -9.68 -7.41 -7.38
N PRO A 115 -8.59 -7.12 -8.09
CA PRO A 115 -7.26 -7.53 -7.68
C PRO A 115 -6.78 -6.71 -6.47
N LEU A 116 -6.26 -7.42 -5.48
CA LEU A 116 -5.53 -6.88 -4.33
C LEU A 116 -4.05 -7.15 -4.56
N VAL A 117 -3.27 -6.09 -4.89
CA VAL A 117 -1.94 -6.28 -5.48
C VAL A 117 -0.82 -5.67 -4.66
N VAL A 118 0.21 -6.47 -4.50
CA VAL A 118 1.56 -6.06 -4.11
C VAL A 118 2.49 -6.48 -5.26
N PRO A 119 2.98 -5.55 -6.09
CA PRO A 119 3.71 -5.88 -7.33
C PRO A 119 4.85 -6.88 -7.15
N GLU A 120 5.54 -6.83 -6.02
CA GLU A 120 6.65 -7.73 -5.71
C GLU A 120 6.23 -9.12 -5.25
N VAL A 121 4.93 -9.35 -5.03
CA VAL A 121 4.41 -10.60 -4.45
C VAL A 121 3.48 -11.33 -5.42
N ASN A 122 2.50 -10.63 -6.00
CA ASN A 122 1.42 -11.24 -6.79
C ASN A 122 1.03 -10.41 -8.03
N PRO A 123 1.98 -10.00 -8.90
CA PRO A 123 1.68 -9.18 -10.08
C PRO A 123 0.76 -9.87 -11.09
N GLU A 124 0.62 -11.19 -11.03
CA GLU A 124 -0.28 -11.99 -11.85
C GLU A 124 -1.76 -11.75 -11.51
N HIS A 125 -2.09 -11.30 -10.29
CA HIS A 125 -3.47 -11.00 -9.91
C HIS A 125 -4.07 -9.84 -10.71
N LEU A 126 -3.26 -9.02 -11.40
CA LEU A 126 -3.76 -8.04 -12.36
C LEU A 126 -4.60 -8.66 -13.49
N GLY A 127 -4.50 -9.96 -13.76
CA GLY A 127 -5.39 -10.65 -14.68
C GLY A 127 -6.88 -10.57 -14.31
N LEU A 128 -7.23 -10.21 -13.07
CA LEU A 128 -8.62 -9.90 -12.70
C LEU A 128 -9.15 -8.60 -13.36
N ILE A 129 -8.29 -7.74 -13.93
CA ILE A 129 -8.73 -6.60 -14.73
C ILE A 129 -9.52 -7.07 -15.94
N ASP A 130 -9.08 -8.15 -16.59
CA ASP A 130 -9.77 -8.71 -17.73
C ASP A 130 -11.18 -9.22 -17.32
N VAL A 131 -11.32 -9.80 -16.13
CA VAL A 131 -12.61 -10.23 -15.57
C VAL A 131 -13.56 -9.05 -15.37
N GLN A 132 -13.05 -7.89 -14.91
CA GLN A 132 -13.87 -6.68 -14.77
C GLN A 132 -14.33 -6.16 -16.15
N ARG A 133 -13.44 -6.17 -17.15
CA ARG A 133 -13.77 -5.76 -18.53
C ARG A 133 -14.78 -6.70 -19.19
N ASP A 134 -14.61 -7.99 -19.01
CA ASP A 134 -15.55 -9.01 -19.53
C ASP A 134 -16.95 -8.87 -18.94
N SER A 135 -17.09 -8.24 -17.76
CA SER A 135 -18.39 -7.91 -17.17
C SER A 135 -19.04 -6.65 -17.76
N GLY A 136 -18.42 -6.02 -18.77
CA GLY A 136 -18.93 -4.83 -19.47
C GLY A 136 -18.49 -3.50 -18.85
N ARG A 137 -17.47 -3.50 -18.00
CA ARG A 137 -16.90 -2.29 -17.41
C ARG A 137 -15.77 -1.76 -18.28
N ASP A 138 -15.86 -0.49 -18.72
CA ASP A 138 -14.84 0.13 -19.57
C ASP A 138 -13.54 0.45 -18.80
N GLY A 139 -13.64 0.89 -17.55
CA GLY A 139 -12.52 1.05 -16.63
C GLY A 139 -12.34 -0.16 -15.73
N PHE A 140 -11.58 0.00 -14.66
CA PHE A 140 -11.35 -1.06 -13.68
C PHE A 140 -10.86 -0.50 -12.34
N ILE A 141 -10.94 -1.32 -11.29
CA ILE A 141 -10.43 -1.02 -9.96
C ILE A 141 -9.31 -2.00 -9.63
N VAL A 142 -8.19 -1.47 -9.12
CA VAL A 142 -7.10 -2.24 -8.50
C VAL A 142 -6.90 -1.71 -7.09
N THR A 143 -6.84 -2.60 -6.11
CA THR A 143 -6.72 -2.22 -4.70
C THR A 143 -5.32 -2.43 -4.16
N ASN A 144 -4.90 -1.50 -3.30
CA ASN A 144 -3.70 -1.60 -2.47
C ASN A 144 -4.09 -2.16 -1.09
N PRO A 145 -3.32 -3.10 -0.51
CA PRO A 145 -3.67 -3.70 0.77
C PRO A 145 -3.54 -2.74 1.96
N ASN A 146 -3.97 -3.22 3.11
CA ASN A 146 -3.70 -2.59 4.39
C ASN A 146 -2.19 -2.37 4.59
N CYS A 147 -1.82 -1.27 5.26
CA CYS A 147 -0.43 -0.85 5.40
C CYS A 147 0.45 -1.86 6.16
N SER A 148 -0.09 -2.55 7.15
CA SER A 148 0.63 -3.61 7.86
C SER A 148 0.68 -4.90 7.03
N THR A 149 -0.41 -5.23 6.35
CA THR A 149 -0.48 -6.39 5.45
C THR A 149 0.59 -6.33 4.37
N ILE A 150 0.75 -5.17 3.70
CA ILE A 150 1.73 -5.04 2.62
C ILE A 150 3.17 -5.23 3.10
N VAL A 151 3.52 -4.75 4.30
CA VAL A 151 4.83 -4.97 4.91
C VAL A 151 5.03 -6.46 5.20
N MET A 152 4.03 -7.10 5.80
CA MET A 152 4.07 -8.53 6.15
C MET A 152 4.22 -9.40 4.90
N VAL A 153 3.36 -9.25 3.90
CA VAL A 153 3.42 -10.11 2.70
C VAL A 153 4.68 -9.91 1.89
N THR A 154 5.25 -8.70 1.87
CA THR A 154 6.55 -8.45 1.25
C THR A 154 7.67 -9.19 1.99
N ALA A 155 7.62 -9.23 3.33
CA ALA A 155 8.57 -10.01 4.13
C ALA A 155 8.34 -11.53 3.98
N LEU A 156 7.12 -11.98 3.74
CA LEU A 156 6.79 -13.39 3.50
C LEU A 156 7.14 -13.85 2.06
N ALA A 157 7.24 -12.95 1.09
CA ALA A 157 7.45 -13.27 -0.32
C ALA A 157 8.66 -14.21 -0.58
N PRO A 158 9.86 -13.98 0.02
CA PRO A 158 10.99 -14.91 -0.13
C PRO A 158 10.71 -16.31 0.37
N LEU A 159 9.77 -16.45 1.32
CA LEU A 159 9.45 -17.69 2.02
C LEU A 159 8.36 -18.51 1.32
N ARG A 160 7.71 -17.99 0.25
CA ARG A 160 6.68 -18.72 -0.52
C ARG A 160 7.15 -20.07 -1.07
N ARG A 161 8.45 -20.25 -1.26
CA ARG A 161 9.04 -21.52 -1.73
C ARG A 161 9.07 -22.63 -0.68
N PHE A 162 8.83 -22.28 0.58
CA PHE A 162 8.75 -23.24 1.68
C PHE A 162 7.30 -23.51 2.03
N LYS A 163 7.04 -24.70 2.57
CA LYS A 163 5.72 -25.01 3.12
C LYS A 163 5.65 -24.47 4.55
N PHE A 164 4.60 -23.75 4.85
CA PHE A 164 4.26 -23.34 6.21
C PHE A 164 2.73 -23.34 6.40
N SER A 165 2.29 -23.59 7.63
CA SER A 165 0.88 -23.75 7.97
C SER A 165 0.34 -22.63 8.87
N ASP A 166 1.24 -21.91 9.54
CA ASP A 166 0.86 -20.91 10.53
C ASP A 166 1.82 -19.71 10.51
N VAL A 167 1.24 -18.52 10.56
CA VAL A 167 1.95 -17.24 10.69
C VAL A 167 1.33 -16.48 11.87
N LYS A 168 2.14 -16.16 12.86
CA LYS A 168 1.74 -15.30 13.99
C LYS A 168 2.46 -13.98 13.87
N VAL A 169 1.72 -12.88 14.08
CA VAL A 169 2.28 -11.54 13.97
C VAL A 169 1.78 -10.64 15.10
N ALA A 170 2.70 -9.95 15.74
CA ALA A 170 2.40 -8.83 16.63
C ALA A 170 2.93 -7.55 16.02
N THR A 171 2.06 -6.54 15.85
CA THR A 171 2.44 -5.27 15.22
C THR A 171 2.62 -4.15 16.23
N MET A 172 3.54 -3.25 15.94
CA MET A 172 3.76 -1.96 16.59
C MET A 172 3.55 -0.88 15.55
N GLN A 173 2.31 -0.38 15.45
CA GLN A 173 1.89 0.50 14.38
C GLN A 173 2.08 1.97 14.73
N ALA A 174 2.61 2.75 13.80
CA ALA A 174 2.86 4.17 13.91
C ALA A 174 1.56 5.01 13.96
N ILE A 175 1.63 6.17 14.62
CA ILE A 175 0.50 7.10 14.82
C ILE A 175 -0.10 7.59 13.50
N SER A 176 0.73 7.85 12.49
CA SER A 176 0.27 8.33 11.17
C SER A 176 -0.70 7.37 10.45
N GLY A 177 -0.75 6.09 10.86
CA GLY A 177 -1.75 5.13 10.39
C GLY A 177 -3.19 5.52 10.76
N ALA A 178 -3.40 6.40 11.73
CA ALA A 178 -4.70 6.97 12.07
C ALA A 178 -5.06 8.24 11.26
N GLY A 179 -4.30 8.57 10.22
CA GLY A 179 -4.50 9.76 9.40
C GLY A 179 -4.00 11.06 10.06
N PHE A 180 -4.42 12.22 9.54
CA PHE A 180 -3.97 13.53 10.06
C PHE A 180 -4.37 13.83 11.50
N ALA A 181 -5.53 13.36 11.92
CA ALA A 181 -5.95 13.51 13.30
C ALA A 181 -5.01 12.75 14.26
N GLY A 182 -4.36 11.70 13.74
CA GLY A 182 -3.49 10.86 14.53
C GLY A 182 -4.22 10.22 15.70
N VAL A 183 -3.51 10.08 16.80
CA VAL A 183 -4.05 9.67 18.11
C VAL A 183 -3.82 10.83 19.08
N ALA A 184 -4.79 11.12 19.93
CA ALA A 184 -4.65 12.17 20.93
C ALA A 184 -3.38 11.96 21.77
N ALA A 185 -2.58 13.02 21.96
CA ALA A 185 -1.27 12.92 22.60
C ALA A 185 -1.32 12.18 23.95
N MET A 186 -2.30 12.51 24.79
CA MET A 186 -2.46 11.86 26.11
C MET A 186 -2.89 10.40 26.04
N ALA A 187 -3.45 9.95 24.91
CA ALA A 187 -3.83 8.55 24.74
C ALA A 187 -2.65 7.65 24.34
N ILE A 188 -1.62 8.22 23.71
CA ILE A 188 -0.50 7.45 23.15
C ILE A 188 0.86 7.74 23.80
N SER A 189 1.06 8.93 24.40
CA SER A 189 2.31 9.22 25.11
C SER A 189 2.43 8.33 26.34
N ASP A 190 3.62 7.75 26.53
CA ASP A 190 3.90 6.82 27.62
C ASP A 190 2.91 5.62 27.66
N ASN A 191 2.40 5.20 26.48
CA ASN A 191 1.37 4.17 26.40
C ASN A 191 1.50 3.30 25.16
N VAL A 192 0.92 2.08 25.22
CA VAL A 192 0.69 1.19 24.08
C VAL A 192 -0.80 0.86 24.05
N ILE A 193 -1.45 1.15 22.91
CA ILE A 193 -2.87 0.80 22.73
C ILE A 193 -2.92 -0.59 22.10
N PRO A 194 -3.48 -1.62 22.79
CA PRO A 194 -3.42 -3.01 22.36
C PRO A 194 -4.53 -3.41 21.37
N TYR A 195 -5.14 -2.44 20.70
CA TYR A 195 -6.22 -2.66 19.74
C TYR A 195 -6.28 -1.55 18.69
N ILE A 196 -6.43 -1.96 17.43
CA ILE A 196 -6.72 -1.06 16.30
C ILE A 196 -7.90 -1.68 15.53
N GLY A 197 -9.01 -0.96 15.43
CA GLY A 197 -10.25 -1.49 14.87
C GLY A 197 -10.08 -2.12 13.50
N GLN A 198 -10.51 -3.36 13.32
CA GLN A 198 -10.47 -4.14 12.08
C GLN A 198 -9.05 -4.43 11.51
N GLU A 199 -7.97 -4.06 12.18
CA GLU A 199 -6.62 -4.27 11.62
C GLU A 199 -6.22 -5.75 11.60
N GLU A 200 -6.55 -6.49 12.66
CA GLU A 200 -6.24 -7.92 12.77
C GLU A 200 -6.94 -8.71 11.67
N GLU A 201 -8.26 -8.52 11.51
CA GLU A 201 -9.05 -9.16 10.47
C GLU A 201 -8.53 -8.86 9.05
N LYS A 202 -8.16 -7.59 8.78
CA LYS A 202 -7.55 -7.22 7.49
C LYS A 202 -6.23 -7.95 7.26
N MET A 203 -5.35 -8.00 8.25
CA MET A 203 -4.07 -8.71 8.11
C MET A 203 -4.28 -10.21 7.87
N GLU A 204 -5.22 -10.82 8.55
CA GLU A 204 -5.52 -12.25 8.44
C GLU A 204 -6.11 -12.60 7.06
N THR A 205 -7.12 -11.84 6.61
CA THR A 205 -7.85 -12.16 5.37
C THR A 205 -7.14 -11.69 4.10
N GLU A 206 -6.65 -10.44 4.07
CA GLU A 206 -5.97 -9.88 2.91
C GLU A 206 -4.69 -10.66 2.58
N THR A 207 -3.94 -11.11 3.59
CA THR A 207 -2.74 -11.92 3.41
C THR A 207 -3.02 -13.20 2.63
N LEU A 208 -4.10 -13.89 2.95
CA LEU A 208 -4.46 -15.14 2.27
C LEU A 208 -4.83 -14.90 0.79
N LYS A 209 -5.51 -13.79 0.49
CA LYS A 209 -5.80 -13.42 -0.89
C LYS A 209 -4.53 -13.07 -1.66
N ILE A 210 -3.65 -12.21 -1.11
CA ILE A 210 -2.40 -11.78 -1.76
C ILE A 210 -1.44 -12.96 -2.00
N MET A 211 -1.28 -13.82 -0.99
CA MET A 211 -0.41 -15.00 -1.08
C MET A 211 -1.04 -16.17 -1.82
N GLY A 212 -2.29 -16.02 -2.24
CA GLY A 212 -3.06 -16.99 -3.01
C GLY A 212 -2.56 -17.14 -4.45
N THR A 213 -3.29 -17.89 -5.23
CA THR A 213 -2.96 -18.16 -6.65
C THR A 213 -4.14 -17.79 -7.53
N LEU A 214 -3.90 -17.02 -8.59
CA LEU A 214 -4.90 -16.73 -9.60
C LEU A 214 -5.23 -18.01 -10.38
N LYS A 215 -6.50 -18.41 -10.38
CA LYS A 215 -7.03 -19.56 -11.11
C LYS A 215 -8.23 -19.14 -11.96
N GLY A 216 -7.99 -18.97 -13.26
CA GLY A 216 -9.02 -18.45 -14.16
C GLY A 216 -9.45 -17.04 -13.74
N ASN A 217 -10.70 -16.88 -13.39
CA ASN A 217 -11.35 -15.60 -13.07
C ASN A 217 -11.42 -15.26 -11.57
N LYS A 218 -10.71 -15.99 -10.72
CA LYS A 218 -10.69 -15.76 -9.26
C LYS A 218 -9.37 -16.13 -8.62
N VAL A 219 -9.10 -15.59 -7.45
CA VAL A 219 -7.97 -15.98 -6.61
C VAL A 219 -8.42 -17.12 -5.68
N ALA A 220 -7.69 -18.23 -5.71
CA ALA A 220 -7.76 -19.23 -4.66
C ALA A 220 -6.84 -18.78 -3.52
N ASN A 221 -7.42 -18.51 -2.35
CA ASN A 221 -6.67 -18.06 -1.18
C ASN A 221 -5.58 -19.07 -0.79
N ALA A 222 -4.50 -18.56 -0.22
CA ALA A 222 -3.45 -19.40 0.37
C ALA A 222 -4.01 -20.25 1.52
N ALA A 223 -3.46 -21.47 1.67
CA ALA A 223 -3.95 -22.47 2.62
C ALA A 223 -3.06 -22.54 3.88
N PHE A 224 -2.87 -21.41 4.55
CA PHE A 224 -2.22 -21.34 5.86
C PHE A 224 -3.04 -20.42 6.79
N HIS A 225 -2.78 -20.51 8.07
CA HIS A 225 -3.43 -19.68 9.08
C HIS A 225 -2.60 -18.43 9.37
N VAL A 226 -3.27 -17.30 9.59
CA VAL A 226 -2.65 -16.06 10.08
C VAL A 226 -3.35 -15.66 11.37
N SER A 227 -2.57 -15.37 12.39
CA SER A 227 -3.07 -14.81 13.66
C SER A 227 -2.33 -13.50 13.94
N ALA A 228 -3.09 -12.41 13.98
CA ALA A 228 -2.56 -11.07 14.17
C ALA A 228 -2.94 -10.49 15.53
N SER A 229 -2.03 -9.70 16.11
CA SER A 229 -2.28 -8.86 17.28
C SER A 229 -1.74 -7.46 16.98
N CYS A 230 -2.63 -6.46 16.93
CA CYS A 230 -2.31 -5.14 16.40
C CYS A 230 -2.29 -4.07 17.51
N HIS A 231 -1.13 -3.43 17.66
CA HIS A 231 -0.88 -2.44 18.69
C HIS A 231 -0.51 -1.09 18.07
N ARG A 232 -0.97 0.02 18.68
CA ARG A 232 -0.52 1.37 18.37
C ARG A 232 0.56 1.79 19.36
N VAL A 233 1.67 2.33 18.83
CA VAL A 233 2.82 2.76 19.62
C VAL A 233 3.17 4.22 19.32
N PRO A 234 3.89 4.95 20.20
CA PRO A 234 4.26 6.36 20.00
C PRO A 234 5.41 6.55 18.98
N VAL A 235 5.24 5.97 17.79
CA VAL A 235 6.12 6.13 16.63
C VAL A 235 5.36 6.93 15.58
N ILE A 236 5.98 7.95 14.99
CA ILE A 236 5.32 8.82 14.01
C ILE A 236 5.01 8.04 12.72
N ASP A 237 6.06 7.52 12.05
CA ASP A 237 5.97 6.74 10.83
C ASP A 237 6.80 5.46 10.91
N GLY A 238 6.34 4.41 10.24
CA GLY A 238 7.01 3.11 10.16
C GLY A 238 6.35 2.07 11.06
N HIS A 239 5.61 1.13 10.43
CA HIS A 239 5.06 -0.03 11.13
C HIS A 239 6.14 -1.08 11.31
N THR A 240 6.30 -1.53 12.53
CA THR A 240 7.20 -2.64 12.89
C THR A 240 6.35 -3.83 13.31
N MET A 241 6.81 -5.03 13.03
CA MET A 241 6.11 -6.25 13.40
C MET A 241 7.07 -7.37 13.74
N ALA A 242 6.76 -8.12 14.78
CA ALA A 242 7.41 -9.37 15.10
C ALA A 242 6.60 -10.51 14.48
N ILE A 243 7.26 -11.39 13.74
CA ILE A 243 6.64 -12.47 12.97
C ILE A 243 7.23 -13.81 13.38
N TRP A 244 6.39 -14.81 13.57
CA TRP A 244 6.72 -16.21 13.79
C TRP A 244 6.05 -17.05 12.72
N ILE A 245 6.78 -17.99 12.13
CA ILE A 245 6.27 -18.84 11.06
C ILE A 245 6.64 -20.29 11.33
N ASP A 246 5.69 -21.20 11.19
CA ASP A 246 5.94 -22.64 11.27
C ASP A 246 6.55 -23.16 9.96
N ILE A 247 7.85 -22.94 9.80
CA ILE A 247 8.67 -23.48 8.70
C ILE A 247 9.68 -24.47 9.28
N LYS A 248 9.67 -25.71 8.75
CA LYS A 248 10.59 -26.78 9.16
C LYS A 248 11.86 -26.80 8.30
N GLU A 249 12.56 -25.68 8.24
CA GLU A 249 13.79 -25.54 7.48
C GLU A 249 14.90 -24.93 8.36
N PRO A 250 16.17 -25.30 8.13
CA PRO A 250 17.27 -24.67 8.82
C PRO A 250 17.30 -23.15 8.60
N VAL A 251 17.64 -22.39 9.65
CA VAL A 251 17.69 -20.92 9.60
C VAL A 251 18.59 -20.41 8.47
N GLU A 252 19.69 -21.10 8.17
CA GLU A 252 20.59 -20.72 7.06
C GLU A 252 19.90 -20.76 5.68
N ARG A 253 18.96 -21.68 5.45
CA ARG A 253 18.16 -21.69 4.22
C ARG A 253 17.19 -20.51 4.17
N ILE A 254 16.66 -20.09 5.31
CA ILE A 254 15.79 -18.92 5.43
C ILE A 254 16.60 -17.65 5.21
N LYS A 255 17.80 -17.52 5.77
CA LYS A 255 18.73 -16.40 5.49
C LYS A 255 19.02 -16.30 4.00
N GLY A 256 19.35 -17.43 3.35
CA GLY A 256 19.55 -17.47 1.90
C GLY A 256 18.30 -16.98 1.13
N ALA A 257 17.10 -17.35 1.58
CA ALA A 257 15.87 -16.89 0.96
C ALA A 257 15.70 -15.37 1.02
N PHE A 258 16.01 -14.74 2.15
CA PHE A 258 15.97 -13.28 2.28
C PHE A 258 17.06 -12.59 1.46
N ARG A 259 18.29 -13.08 1.52
CA ARG A 259 19.46 -12.52 0.81
C ARG A 259 19.27 -12.54 -0.70
N ASP A 260 18.75 -13.64 -1.24
CA ASP A 260 18.64 -13.88 -2.68
C ASP A 260 17.31 -13.43 -3.28
N PHE A 261 16.44 -12.81 -2.49
CA PHE A 261 15.11 -12.40 -2.96
C PHE A 261 15.18 -11.41 -4.12
N LYS A 262 14.54 -11.77 -5.20
CA LYS A 262 14.35 -10.90 -6.38
C LYS A 262 12.84 -10.84 -6.69
N PRO A 263 12.24 -9.64 -6.65
CA PRO A 263 10.83 -9.52 -6.98
C PRO A 263 10.59 -9.83 -8.46
N PRO A 264 9.37 -10.31 -8.83
CA PRO A 264 9.01 -10.66 -10.20
C PRO A 264 8.80 -9.44 -11.12
N ILE A 265 9.08 -8.23 -10.65
CA ILE A 265 8.93 -6.98 -11.39
C ILE A 265 10.30 -6.31 -11.59
N LYS A 266 10.45 -5.53 -12.66
CA LYS A 266 11.68 -4.80 -12.99
C LYS A 266 11.34 -3.49 -13.70
N GLY A 267 12.19 -2.46 -13.50
CA GLY A 267 12.19 -1.24 -14.29
C GLY A 267 10.90 -0.41 -14.20
N LEU A 268 10.35 -0.33 -12.99
CA LEU A 268 9.30 0.61 -12.63
C LEU A 268 9.93 1.81 -11.91
N PRO A 269 9.53 3.04 -12.20
CA PRO A 269 10.15 4.24 -11.62
C PRO A 269 10.18 4.28 -10.09
N THR A 270 9.09 3.88 -9.44
CA THR A 270 8.96 3.88 -7.97
C THR A 270 9.54 2.61 -7.32
N GLN A 271 9.95 1.63 -8.14
CA GLN A 271 10.53 0.40 -7.62
C GLN A 271 11.89 0.67 -6.95
N PRO A 272 12.09 0.32 -5.66
CA PRO A 272 13.38 0.49 -5.02
C PRO A 272 14.40 -0.51 -5.58
N LYS A 273 15.69 -0.19 -5.46
CA LYS A 273 16.76 -1.13 -5.84
C LYS A 273 16.64 -2.47 -5.12
N GLU A 274 16.25 -2.42 -3.84
CA GLU A 274 15.95 -3.55 -3.00
C GLU A 274 14.52 -3.43 -2.46
N SER A 275 13.61 -4.26 -2.91
CA SER A 275 12.25 -4.28 -2.36
C SER A 275 12.21 -4.82 -0.93
N LEU A 276 13.19 -5.67 -0.59
CA LEU A 276 13.42 -6.21 0.74
C LEU A 276 14.91 -6.10 1.09
N HIS A 277 15.21 -5.52 2.24
CA HIS A 277 16.54 -5.45 2.81
C HIS A 277 16.65 -6.34 4.05
N PHE A 278 17.64 -7.22 4.08
CA PHE A 278 17.86 -8.14 5.18
C PHE A 278 19.07 -7.75 6.02
N PHE A 279 18.83 -7.38 7.28
CA PHE A 279 19.86 -7.16 8.29
C PHE A 279 20.29 -8.50 8.87
N GLU A 280 21.38 -9.05 8.39
CA GLU A 280 21.85 -10.38 8.80
C GLU A 280 22.57 -10.36 10.16
N GLU A 281 23.40 -9.36 10.37
CA GLU A 281 24.32 -9.30 11.53
C GLU A 281 23.85 -8.34 12.63
N GLU A 282 23.07 -7.30 12.29
CA GLU A 282 22.65 -6.28 13.25
C GLU A 282 21.53 -6.80 14.17
N LYS A 283 21.82 -6.78 15.47
CA LYS A 283 20.89 -7.33 16.48
C LYS A 283 19.77 -6.38 16.87
N ASP A 284 19.91 -5.10 16.59
CA ASP A 284 18.96 -4.03 16.95
C ASP A 284 18.22 -3.43 15.75
N ARG A 285 18.31 -4.06 14.57
CA ARG A 285 17.65 -3.59 13.33
C ARG A 285 16.60 -4.60 12.84
N PRO A 286 15.52 -4.14 12.16
CA PRO A 286 15.23 -2.77 11.75
C PRO A 286 14.61 -1.90 12.85
N GLN A 287 14.81 -0.57 12.73
CA GLN A 287 14.20 0.43 13.60
C GLN A 287 13.46 1.49 12.76
N PRO A 288 12.22 1.90 13.09
CA PRO A 288 11.45 2.87 12.29
C PRO A 288 12.20 4.18 12.04
N ARG A 289 12.81 4.73 13.07
CA ARG A 289 13.54 6.01 12.98
C ARG A 289 14.73 5.97 12.01
N LEU A 290 15.40 4.83 11.90
CA LEU A 290 16.63 4.67 11.12
C LEU A 290 16.36 4.12 9.72
N ASP A 291 15.32 3.30 9.56
CA ASP A 291 15.16 2.46 8.37
C ASP A 291 13.93 2.78 7.52
N ARG A 292 12.94 3.51 8.07
CA ARG A 292 11.68 3.75 7.36
C ARG A 292 11.84 4.41 5.98
N MET A 293 12.90 5.23 5.79
CA MET A 293 13.16 5.92 4.52
C MET A 293 14.07 5.14 3.57
N ARG A 294 14.46 3.89 3.90
CA ARG A 294 15.24 3.05 2.98
C ARG A 294 14.50 2.88 1.65
N GLY A 295 15.24 3.05 0.54
CA GLY A 295 14.64 3.00 -0.81
C GLY A 295 13.53 4.04 -1.01
N ASN A 296 13.71 5.26 -0.50
CA ASN A 296 12.69 6.33 -0.49
C ASN A 296 11.37 5.89 0.18
N GLY A 297 11.46 5.10 1.26
CA GLY A 297 10.31 4.58 1.99
C GLY A 297 9.64 3.37 1.34
N MET A 298 10.17 2.84 0.23
CA MET A 298 9.58 1.71 -0.50
C MET A 298 10.18 0.34 -0.13
N THR A 299 11.35 0.30 0.52
CA THR A 299 11.97 -0.95 0.96
C THR A 299 11.34 -1.46 2.25
N VAL A 300 11.01 -2.75 2.29
CA VAL A 300 10.71 -3.45 3.54
C VAL A 300 12.01 -3.97 4.14
N SER A 301 12.25 -3.66 5.39
CA SER A 301 13.43 -4.10 6.14
C SER A 301 13.09 -5.31 7.00
N VAL A 302 13.93 -6.35 6.95
CA VAL A 302 13.82 -7.57 7.75
C VAL A 302 15.09 -7.76 8.54
N GLY A 303 14.99 -8.20 9.78
CA GLY A 303 16.15 -8.50 10.61
C GLY A 303 15.80 -9.37 11.81
N ARG A 304 16.78 -9.63 12.67
CA ARG A 304 16.60 -10.46 13.85
C ARG A 304 16.05 -11.86 13.58
N LEU A 305 16.44 -12.47 12.47
CA LEU A 305 16.06 -13.84 12.18
C LEU A 305 16.71 -14.79 13.21
N ARG A 306 15.92 -15.68 13.78
CA ARG A 306 16.29 -16.61 14.84
C ARG A 306 15.68 -17.98 14.60
N GLU A 307 16.20 -18.98 15.33
CA GLU A 307 15.65 -20.35 15.35
C GLU A 307 14.13 -20.35 15.60
N GLY A 308 13.42 -21.29 14.97
CA GLY A 308 11.95 -21.34 14.97
C GLY A 308 11.35 -20.29 14.03
N VAL A 309 12.13 -19.80 13.04
CA VAL A 309 11.76 -18.84 11.98
C VAL A 309 10.93 -17.70 12.53
N ARG A 310 11.58 -16.92 13.38
CA ARG A 310 11.02 -15.69 13.95
C ARG A 310 11.92 -14.51 13.63
N PHE A 311 11.34 -13.41 13.15
CA PHE A 311 12.07 -12.23 12.71
C PHE A 311 11.25 -10.95 12.92
N VAL A 312 11.88 -9.82 12.68
CA VAL A 312 11.23 -8.51 12.72
C VAL A 312 11.19 -7.95 11.30
N ALA A 313 10.03 -7.46 10.89
CA ALA A 313 9.86 -6.71 9.64
C ALA A 313 9.43 -5.27 9.95
N MET A 314 9.81 -4.34 9.06
CA MET A 314 9.43 -2.94 9.18
C MET A 314 9.29 -2.29 7.79
N GLY A 315 8.32 -1.40 7.64
CA GLY A 315 8.13 -0.60 6.44
C GLY A 315 7.43 0.73 6.70
N HIS A 316 7.59 1.68 5.79
CA HIS A 316 6.96 2.99 5.88
C HIS A 316 5.47 2.88 5.56
N ASN A 317 4.60 3.15 6.52
CA ASN A 317 3.16 2.89 6.41
C ASN A 317 2.42 3.82 5.44
N THR A 318 2.85 5.07 5.23
CA THR A 318 2.18 6.01 4.32
C THR A 318 2.80 6.04 2.92
N ILE A 319 4.02 5.53 2.75
CA ILE A 319 4.68 5.37 1.44
C ILE A 319 4.53 3.93 0.97
N ARG A 320 5.33 2.97 1.49
CA ARG A 320 5.22 1.55 1.12
C ARG A 320 3.84 0.99 1.43
N GLY A 321 3.26 1.37 2.56
CA GLY A 321 1.96 0.89 3.03
C GLY A 321 0.75 1.57 2.36
N ALA A 322 0.95 2.62 1.54
CA ALA A 322 -0.15 3.37 0.94
C ALA A 322 0.22 3.96 -0.42
N ALA A 323 0.54 5.27 -0.48
CA ALA A 323 0.64 5.99 -1.74
C ALA A 323 1.72 5.44 -2.68
N GLY A 324 2.92 5.14 -2.18
CA GLY A 324 4.01 4.64 -3.01
C GLY A 324 3.72 3.28 -3.62
N ALA A 325 3.10 2.36 -2.87
CA ALA A 325 2.70 1.07 -3.40
C ALA A 325 1.58 1.19 -4.45
N SER A 326 0.64 2.12 -4.25
CA SER A 326 -0.41 2.38 -5.22
C SER A 326 0.14 2.99 -6.52
N VAL A 327 1.13 3.89 -6.43
CA VAL A 327 1.86 4.39 -7.61
C VAL A 327 2.59 3.25 -8.32
N LEU A 328 3.27 2.36 -7.58
CA LEU A 328 3.93 1.18 -8.14
C LEU A 328 2.92 0.22 -8.82
N ASN A 329 1.70 0.08 -8.28
CA ASN A 329 0.61 -0.66 -8.93
C ASN A 329 0.24 -0.02 -10.27
N ALA A 330 0.08 1.31 -10.33
CA ALA A 330 -0.24 2.03 -11.57
C ALA A 330 0.87 1.91 -12.62
N GLU A 331 2.14 1.97 -12.21
CA GLU A 331 3.28 1.72 -13.09
C GLU A 331 3.26 0.30 -13.67
N LEU A 332 2.94 -0.70 -12.85
CA LEU A 332 2.84 -2.08 -13.29
C LEU A 332 1.67 -2.28 -14.28
N ILE A 333 0.52 -1.67 -14.00
CA ILE A 333 -0.67 -1.65 -14.87
C ILE A 333 -0.30 -1.07 -16.24
N THR A 334 0.38 0.09 -16.25
CA THR A 334 0.89 0.76 -17.45
C THR A 334 1.86 -0.13 -18.22
N LYS A 335 2.84 -0.71 -17.52
CA LYS A 335 3.84 -1.59 -18.16
C LYS A 335 3.22 -2.84 -18.77
N LYS A 336 2.17 -3.35 -18.17
CA LYS A 336 1.39 -4.50 -18.68
C LYS A 336 0.36 -4.12 -19.76
N LYS A 337 0.27 -2.83 -20.13
CA LYS A 337 -0.61 -2.32 -21.19
C LYS A 337 -2.11 -2.48 -20.89
N TYR A 338 -2.49 -2.35 -19.64
CA TYR A 338 -3.89 -2.20 -19.26
C TYR A 338 -4.39 -0.74 -19.37
N LEU A 339 -3.44 0.23 -19.48
CA LEU A 339 -3.67 1.64 -19.79
C LEU A 339 -3.06 1.99 -21.12
#